data_5a42bfdc8a449c27f9eb71e768612c3f
#
_entry.id   5a42bfdc8a449c27f9eb71e768612c3f
#
_cell.length_a   1.000
_cell.length_b   1.000
_cell.length_c   1.000
_cell.angle_alpha   90.00
_cell.angle_beta   90.00
_cell.angle_gamma   90.00
#
_symmetry.space_group_name_H-M   'P 1'
#
loop_
_entity.id
_entity.type
_entity.pdbx_description
1 polymer ?
#
loop_
_entity_poly.entity_id
_entity_poly.type
_entity_poly.pdbx_seq_one_letter_code
_entity_poly.pdbx_strand_id
1 'polypeptide(L)'
;DRAAGEAVVQRIRDACAPDIAVLDPTRWLTFQSAFDAALPKGSRAYWRNASFDHLDGAIIDELVEWCGVQTYGTAVDLHHMSGAFGRVPEDATAYPSRAAEYLLNIYGFWTDPVEDEERVAWVKGFSTAMDRYAMVGQYVNFLGHDEADGHDETNPRSKALAAYGPAK
;
A
#
# COMPACT_ATOMS: atom_id res chain seq x y z
N ASP A 1 4.09 -10.92 25.11
CA ASP A 1 3.49 -10.54 26.39
C ASP A 1 2.46 -9.43 26.19
N ARG A 2 1.23 -9.64 26.68
CA ARG A 2 0.11 -8.71 26.50
C ARG A 2 0.40 -7.35 27.16
N ALA A 3 0.94 -7.34 28.35
CA ALA A 3 1.22 -6.11 29.10
C ALA A 3 2.26 -5.23 28.37
N ALA A 4 3.28 -5.85 27.77
CA ALA A 4 4.25 -5.12 26.95
C ALA A 4 3.60 -4.53 25.69
N GLY A 5 2.68 -5.26 25.05
CA GLY A 5 1.92 -4.76 23.92
C GLY A 5 1.01 -3.59 24.30
N GLU A 6 0.29 -3.70 25.41
CA GLU A 6 -0.58 -2.62 25.92
C GLU A 6 0.23 -1.35 26.23
N ALA A 7 1.43 -1.49 26.81
CA ALA A 7 2.31 -0.35 27.07
C ALA A 7 2.79 0.35 25.79
N VAL A 8 3.08 -0.40 24.72
CA VAL A 8 3.46 0.19 23.41
C VAL A 8 2.27 0.93 22.79
N VAL A 9 1.09 0.31 22.80
CA VAL A 9 -0.13 0.94 22.26
C VAL A 9 -0.49 2.21 23.04
N GLN A 10 -0.33 2.20 24.36
CA GLN A 10 -0.59 3.40 25.17
C GLN A 10 0.36 4.54 24.79
N ARG A 11 1.63 4.28 24.55
CA ARG A 11 2.57 5.31 24.06
C ARG A 11 2.17 5.90 22.71
N ILE A 12 1.65 5.07 21.80
CA ILE A 12 1.15 5.55 20.50
C ILE A 12 -0.08 6.45 20.70
N ARG A 13 -1.01 6.03 21.55
CA ARG A 13 -2.20 6.83 21.87
C ARG A 13 -1.84 8.18 22.47
N ASP A 14 -0.89 8.20 23.41
CA ASP A 14 -0.45 9.43 24.06
C ASP A 14 0.24 10.39 23.07
N ALA A 15 0.97 9.84 22.10
CA ALA A 15 1.69 10.63 21.10
C ALA A 15 0.76 11.16 19.99
N CYS A 16 -0.22 10.37 19.56
CA CYS A 16 -1.09 10.70 18.41
C CYS A 16 -2.43 11.32 18.83
N ALA A 17 -2.83 11.18 20.11
CA ALA A 17 -4.11 11.64 20.64
C ALA A 17 -5.31 11.35 19.70
N PRO A 18 -5.55 10.10 19.28
CA PRO A 18 -6.58 9.78 18.28
C PRO A 18 -7.97 10.05 18.83
N ASP A 19 -8.85 10.59 18.00
CA ASP A 19 -10.27 10.79 18.33
C ASP A 19 -11.01 9.45 18.55
N ILE A 20 -10.59 8.41 17.83
CA ILE A 20 -11.15 7.07 17.95
C ILE A 20 -10.00 6.07 18.11
N ALA A 21 -10.05 5.24 19.16
CA ALA A 21 -9.14 4.14 19.37
C ALA A 21 -9.88 2.91 19.89
N VAL A 22 -9.93 1.84 19.10
CA VAL A 22 -10.53 0.56 19.47
C VAL A 22 -9.41 -0.45 19.75
N LEU A 23 -9.36 -0.96 20.98
CA LEU A 23 -8.31 -1.84 21.49
C LEU A 23 -8.90 -3.00 22.27
N ASP A 24 -9.76 -3.77 21.60
CA ASP A 24 -10.39 -4.92 22.22
C ASP A 24 -9.75 -6.24 21.77
N PRO A 25 -9.62 -7.22 22.66
CA PRO A 25 -9.29 -8.57 22.29
C PRO A 25 -10.29 -9.10 21.25
N THR A 26 -9.83 -9.30 20.02
CA THR A 26 -10.68 -9.69 18.90
C THR A 26 -10.19 -11.03 18.33
N ARG A 27 -11.14 -11.90 17.98
CA ARG A 27 -10.80 -13.13 17.24
C ARG A 27 -10.27 -12.79 15.85
N TRP A 28 -9.25 -13.52 15.41
CA TRP A 28 -8.65 -13.29 14.09
C TRP A 28 -9.67 -13.26 12.94
N LEU A 29 -10.61 -14.21 12.90
CA LEU A 29 -11.63 -14.25 11.86
C LEU A 29 -12.53 -13.00 11.87
N THR A 30 -12.89 -12.50 13.05
CA THR A 30 -13.69 -11.27 13.19
C THR A 30 -12.90 -10.05 12.70
N PHE A 31 -11.62 -9.98 13.03
CA PHE A 31 -10.74 -8.91 12.55
C PHE A 31 -10.56 -8.96 11.02
N GLN A 32 -10.30 -10.15 10.48
CA GLN A 32 -10.10 -10.34 9.03
C GLN A 32 -11.33 -9.96 8.22
N SER A 33 -12.54 -10.21 8.73
CA SER A 33 -13.81 -9.89 8.05
C SER A 33 -14.36 -8.49 8.37
N ALA A 34 -13.61 -7.66 9.10
CA ALA A 34 -14.09 -6.34 9.53
C ALA A 34 -14.46 -5.40 8.37
N PHE A 35 -13.82 -5.58 7.22
CA PHE A 35 -14.03 -4.75 6.03
C PHE A 35 -14.93 -5.40 4.96
N ASP A 36 -15.42 -6.63 5.16
CA ASP A 36 -16.22 -7.34 4.15
C ASP A 36 -17.49 -6.58 3.75
N ALA A 37 -18.12 -5.92 4.71
CA ALA A 37 -19.32 -5.13 4.47
C ALA A 37 -19.05 -3.83 3.69
N ALA A 38 -17.83 -3.30 3.76
CA ALA A 38 -17.41 -2.09 3.05
C ALA A 38 -17.05 -2.37 1.59
N LEU A 39 -16.76 -3.64 1.24
CA LEU A 39 -16.35 -4.08 -0.09
C LEU A 39 -17.29 -5.19 -0.60
N PRO A 40 -18.56 -4.88 -0.92
CA PRO A 40 -19.54 -5.86 -1.36
C PRO A 40 -19.14 -6.47 -2.72
N LYS A 41 -19.63 -7.69 -2.99
CA LYS A 41 -19.43 -8.34 -4.29
C LYS A 41 -19.94 -7.44 -5.42
N GLY A 42 -19.14 -7.33 -6.48
CA GLY A 42 -19.45 -6.48 -7.63
C GLY A 42 -18.90 -5.05 -7.48
N SER A 43 -18.24 -4.73 -6.38
CA SER A 43 -17.46 -3.48 -6.30
C SER A 43 -16.42 -3.44 -7.40
N ARG A 44 -16.32 -2.29 -8.03
CA ARG A 44 -15.23 -1.95 -8.94
C ARG A 44 -14.03 -1.49 -8.11
N ALA A 45 -12.83 -1.84 -8.56
CA ALA A 45 -11.63 -1.45 -7.83
C ALA A 45 -10.48 -1.20 -8.79
N TYR A 46 -9.62 -0.26 -8.42
CA TYR A 46 -8.36 0.00 -9.09
C TYR A 46 -7.33 0.39 -8.05
N TRP A 47 -6.10 -0.09 -8.20
CA TRP A 47 -5.05 0.17 -7.21
C TRP A 47 -3.67 0.26 -7.85
N ARG A 48 -2.77 0.89 -7.12
CA ARG A 48 -1.34 0.99 -7.38
C ARG A 48 -0.57 0.86 -6.09
N ASN A 49 0.72 0.52 -6.20
CA ASN A 49 1.62 0.49 -5.06
C ASN A 49 2.97 1.11 -5.40
N ALA A 50 3.68 1.55 -4.35
CA ALA A 50 5.06 2.01 -4.43
C ALA A 50 5.80 1.59 -3.15
N SER A 51 7.08 1.24 -3.27
CA SER A 51 7.93 0.90 -2.13
C SER A 51 8.99 1.97 -1.92
N PHE A 52 9.31 2.27 -0.66
CA PHE A 52 10.31 3.27 -0.27
C PHE A 52 11.28 2.67 0.74
N ASP A 53 12.55 3.05 0.66
CA ASP A 53 13.58 2.71 1.64
C ASP A 53 13.60 3.67 2.84
N HIS A 54 12.97 4.83 2.71
CA HIS A 54 12.82 5.83 3.77
C HIS A 54 11.60 6.73 3.52
N LEU A 55 11.25 7.55 4.51
CA LEU A 55 10.31 8.66 4.37
C LEU A 55 11.02 9.95 4.78
N ASP A 56 11.22 10.84 3.84
CA ASP A 56 11.70 12.20 4.08
C ASP A 56 10.57 13.24 3.99
N GLY A 57 10.91 14.49 4.23
CA GLY A 57 9.93 15.59 4.16
C GLY A 57 9.27 15.73 2.80
N ALA A 58 10.00 15.50 1.71
CA ALA A 58 9.46 15.64 0.35
C ALA A 58 8.44 14.55 0.02
N ILE A 59 8.69 13.31 0.44
CA ILE A 59 7.75 12.19 0.30
C ILE A 59 6.50 12.44 1.13
N ILE A 60 6.67 12.90 2.37
CA ILE A 60 5.55 13.18 3.29
C ILE A 60 4.68 14.33 2.74
N ASP A 61 5.28 15.40 2.25
CA ASP A 61 4.56 16.54 1.68
C ASP A 61 3.72 16.12 0.47
N GLU A 62 4.27 15.29 -0.42
CA GLU A 62 3.55 14.73 -1.57
C GLU A 62 2.38 13.84 -1.14
N LEU A 63 2.60 12.95 -0.15
CA LEU A 63 1.54 12.11 0.43
C LEU A 63 0.41 12.96 1.01
N VAL A 64 0.74 14.00 1.76
CA VAL A 64 -0.24 14.91 2.38
C VAL A 64 -1.03 15.67 1.31
N GLU A 65 -0.38 16.17 0.26
CA GLU A 65 -1.04 16.86 -0.85
C GLU A 65 -2.08 15.96 -1.53
N TRP A 66 -1.71 14.74 -1.91
CA TRP A 66 -2.62 13.81 -2.55
C TRP A 66 -3.73 13.29 -1.63
N CYS A 67 -3.44 13.08 -0.35
CA CYS A 67 -4.47 12.73 0.63
C CYS A 67 -5.44 13.90 0.88
N GLY A 68 -4.98 15.16 0.76
CA GLY A 68 -5.80 16.34 0.91
C GLY A 68 -6.87 16.52 -0.18
N VAL A 69 -6.67 15.92 -1.36
CA VAL A 69 -7.63 15.92 -2.48
C VAL A 69 -8.32 14.56 -2.66
N GLN A 70 -8.26 13.72 -1.65
CA GLN A 70 -8.90 12.41 -1.64
C GLN A 70 -10.42 12.52 -1.72
N THR A 71 -11.05 11.67 -2.54
CA THR A 71 -12.49 11.65 -2.72
C THR A 71 -13.11 10.40 -2.06
N TYR A 72 -14.44 10.42 -1.86
CA TYR A 72 -15.15 9.25 -1.36
C TYR A 72 -14.86 8.02 -2.24
N GLY A 73 -14.65 6.88 -1.60
CA GLY A 73 -14.32 5.62 -2.29
C GLY A 73 -12.85 5.47 -2.66
N THR A 74 -11.97 6.40 -2.26
CA THR A 74 -10.52 6.22 -2.33
C THR A 74 -9.93 5.93 -0.96
N ALA A 75 -8.83 5.20 -0.91
CA ALA A 75 -8.13 4.87 0.32
C ALA A 75 -6.62 4.81 0.07
N VAL A 76 -5.87 5.09 1.12
CA VAL A 76 -4.41 5.01 1.12
C VAL A 76 -3.99 4.30 2.40
N ASP A 77 -3.07 3.37 2.29
CA ASP A 77 -2.36 2.83 3.45
C ASP A 77 -0.85 2.82 3.24
N LEU A 78 -0.13 2.96 4.32
CA LEU A 78 1.33 2.93 4.36
C LEU A 78 1.75 1.86 5.36
N HIS A 79 2.28 0.74 4.84
CA HIS A 79 2.78 -0.35 5.66
C HIS A 79 4.25 -0.13 6.02
N HIS A 80 4.58 -0.25 7.30
CA HIS A 80 5.96 -0.34 7.75
C HIS A 80 6.46 -1.78 7.60
N MET A 81 7.45 -1.99 6.71
CA MET A 81 7.91 -3.31 6.26
C MET A 81 9.20 -3.79 6.94
N SER A 82 9.72 -3.05 7.91
CA SER A 82 10.95 -3.40 8.63
C SER A 82 10.80 -4.59 9.60
N GLY A 83 11.79 -4.81 10.40
CA GLY A 83 11.78 -5.85 11.43
C GLY A 83 12.00 -7.26 10.89
N ALA A 84 11.13 -8.20 11.23
CA ALA A 84 11.25 -9.60 10.80
C ALA A 84 11.17 -9.77 9.29
N PHE A 85 10.36 -8.96 8.63
CA PHE A 85 10.19 -8.96 7.19
C PHE A 85 11.51 -8.60 6.46
N GLY A 86 12.16 -7.49 6.85
CA GLY A 86 13.41 -7.02 6.24
C GLY A 86 14.64 -7.87 6.58
N ARG A 87 14.55 -8.82 7.54
CA ARG A 87 15.63 -9.76 7.86
C ARG A 87 15.67 -11.01 6.97
N VAL A 88 14.64 -11.22 6.16
CA VAL A 88 14.62 -12.32 5.19
C VAL A 88 15.53 -11.95 4.02
N PRO A 89 16.50 -12.82 3.62
CA PRO A 89 17.33 -12.55 2.44
C PRO A 89 16.50 -12.31 1.18
N GLU A 90 16.97 -11.41 0.31
CA GLU A 90 16.26 -11.00 -0.91
C GLU A 90 15.93 -12.18 -1.84
N ASP A 91 16.81 -13.18 -1.90
CA ASP A 91 16.70 -14.38 -2.73
C ASP A 91 15.94 -15.54 -2.09
N ALA A 92 15.57 -15.42 -0.80
CA ALA A 92 14.96 -16.52 -0.05
C ALA A 92 13.50 -16.79 -0.45
N THR A 93 12.80 -15.83 -1.05
CA THR A 93 11.40 -15.96 -1.44
C THR A 93 11.11 -15.22 -2.75
N ALA A 94 9.90 -15.42 -3.28
CA ALA A 94 9.44 -14.70 -4.48
C ALA A 94 9.12 -13.22 -4.25
N TYR A 95 9.05 -12.76 -3.01
CA TYR A 95 8.78 -11.36 -2.70
C TYR A 95 10.00 -10.50 -3.04
N PRO A 96 9.87 -9.48 -3.91
CA PRO A 96 10.92 -8.52 -4.17
C PRO A 96 10.98 -7.41 -3.10
N SER A 97 12.04 -6.64 -3.13
CA SER A 97 12.15 -5.40 -2.33
C SER A 97 12.12 -5.61 -0.82
N ARG A 98 12.87 -6.62 -0.33
CA ARG A 98 13.07 -6.82 1.12
C ARG A 98 13.77 -5.65 1.81
N ALA A 99 14.50 -4.84 1.03
CA ALA A 99 15.14 -3.62 1.49
C ALA A 99 14.15 -2.45 1.70
N ALA A 100 12.92 -2.56 1.22
CA ALA A 100 11.92 -1.52 1.43
C ALA A 100 11.54 -1.42 2.92
N GLU A 101 11.53 -0.21 3.46
CA GLU A 101 11.03 0.06 4.81
C GLU A 101 9.53 0.39 4.82
N TYR A 102 8.99 0.86 3.68
CA TYR A 102 7.59 1.25 3.55
C TYR A 102 7.00 0.75 2.24
N LEU A 103 5.75 0.32 2.30
CA LEU A 103 4.92 -0.03 1.15
C LEU A 103 3.66 0.85 1.18
N LEU A 104 3.52 1.70 0.18
CA LEU A 104 2.34 2.52 -0.06
C LEU A 104 1.38 1.75 -0.96
N ASN A 105 0.11 1.68 -0.58
CA ASN A 105 -0.96 1.23 -1.43
C ASN A 105 -1.97 2.36 -1.62
N ILE A 106 -2.39 2.55 -2.85
CA ILE A 106 -3.34 3.58 -3.28
C ILE A 106 -4.53 2.87 -3.92
N TYR A 107 -5.73 3.08 -3.41
CA TYR A 107 -6.94 2.37 -3.83
C TYR A 107 -8.04 3.33 -4.30
N GLY A 108 -8.76 2.89 -5.31
CA GLY A 108 -10.11 3.37 -5.61
C GLY A 108 -11.09 2.21 -5.52
N PHE A 109 -12.22 2.42 -4.85
CA PHE A 109 -13.33 1.49 -4.74
C PHE A 109 -14.64 2.22 -5.04
N TRP A 110 -15.46 1.69 -5.94
CA TRP A 110 -16.74 2.29 -6.32
C TRP A 110 -17.71 1.24 -6.86
N THR A 111 -18.95 1.62 -7.15
CA THR A 111 -19.95 0.72 -7.68
C THR A 111 -20.53 1.20 -9.01
N ASP A 112 -20.60 2.51 -9.24
CA ASP A 112 -21.18 3.07 -10.48
C ASP A 112 -20.09 3.18 -11.55
N PRO A 113 -20.27 2.52 -12.73
CA PRO A 113 -19.31 2.63 -13.84
C PRO A 113 -19.05 4.06 -14.33
N VAL A 114 -19.94 5.00 -14.09
CA VAL A 114 -19.74 6.41 -14.47
C VAL A 114 -18.55 7.06 -13.74
N GLU A 115 -18.17 6.52 -12.57
CA GLU A 115 -17.04 6.99 -11.76
C GLU A 115 -15.68 6.43 -12.21
N ASP A 116 -15.64 5.49 -13.16
CA ASP A 116 -14.43 4.77 -13.56
C ASP A 116 -13.27 5.72 -13.90
N GLU A 117 -13.54 6.69 -14.77
CA GLU A 117 -12.52 7.60 -15.28
C GLU A 117 -11.91 8.45 -14.15
N GLU A 118 -12.75 9.01 -13.30
CA GLU A 118 -12.32 9.85 -12.17
C GLU A 118 -11.49 9.05 -11.16
N ARG A 119 -11.98 7.86 -10.75
CA ARG A 119 -11.32 7.02 -9.75
C ARG A 119 -9.98 6.49 -10.24
N VAL A 120 -9.95 5.99 -11.47
CA VAL A 120 -8.72 5.50 -12.09
C VAL A 120 -7.71 6.64 -12.29
N ALA A 121 -8.17 7.82 -12.72
CA ALA A 121 -7.30 8.98 -12.92
C ALA A 121 -6.65 9.44 -11.60
N TRP A 122 -7.40 9.47 -10.50
CA TRP A 122 -6.84 9.83 -9.19
C TRP A 122 -5.76 8.84 -8.74
N VAL A 123 -6.04 7.53 -8.79
CA VAL A 123 -5.07 6.49 -8.40
C VAL A 123 -3.81 6.55 -9.27
N LYS A 124 -3.96 6.71 -10.58
CA LYS A 124 -2.83 6.83 -11.52
C LYS A 124 -2.02 8.10 -11.29
N GLY A 125 -2.68 9.23 -11.09
CA GLY A 125 -2.03 10.51 -10.84
C GLY A 125 -1.18 10.44 -9.56
N PHE A 126 -1.75 9.93 -8.48
CA PHE A 126 -1.02 9.76 -7.22
C PHE A 126 0.18 8.82 -7.38
N SER A 127 -0.04 7.64 -7.97
CA SER A 127 1.06 6.69 -8.23
C SER A 127 2.19 7.32 -9.06
N THR A 128 1.84 8.06 -10.12
CA THR A 128 2.82 8.74 -10.97
C THR A 128 3.61 9.80 -10.21
N ALA A 129 2.96 10.55 -9.31
CA ALA A 129 3.65 11.52 -8.47
C ALA A 129 4.65 10.85 -7.52
N MET A 130 4.32 9.65 -7.01
CA MET A 130 5.18 8.89 -6.12
C MET A 130 6.31 8.13 -6.82
N ASP A 131 6.21 7.85 -8.13
CA ASP A 131 7.21 7.06 -8.89
C ASP A 131 8.64 7.63 -8.80
N ARG A 132 8.79 8.94 -8.66
CA ARG A 132 10.11 9.59 -8.55
C ARG A 132 10.86 9.28 -7.25
N TYR A 133 10.13 8.85 -6.23
CA TYR A 133 10.67 8.47 -4.92
C TYR A 133 10.75 6.95 -4.74
N ALA A 134 10.05 6.21 -5.59
CA ALA A 134 9.87 4.78 -5.43
C ALA A 134 11.16 3.99 -5.74
N MET A 135 11.38 2.95 -4.96
CA MET A 135 12.36 1.91 -5.28
C MET A 135 11.93 1.11 -6.50
N VAL A 136 12.89 0.49 -7.16
CA VAL A 136 12.60 -0.53 -8.20
C VAL A 136 12.05 -1.78 -7.52
N GLY A 137 10.94 -2.27 -8.01
CA GLY A 137 10.23 -3.44 -7.47
C GLY A 137 8.82 -3.10 -7.04
N GLN A 138 7.92 -4.00 -7.34
CA GLN A 138 6.51 -3.86 -6.97
C GLN A 138 5.97 -5.19 -6.44
N TYR A 139 5.07 -5.10 -5.48
CA TYR A 139 4.42 -6.31 -4.98
C TYR A 139 3.34 -6.76 -5.98
N VAL A 140 3.52 -7.97 -6.51
CA VAL A 140 2.71 -8.52 -7.61
C VAL A 140 1.20 -8.50 -7.36
N ASN A 141 0.77 -8.64 -6.10
CA ASN A 141 -0.66 -8.63 -5.74
C ASN A 141 -1.34 -7.27 -5.98
N PHE A 142 -0.55 -6.20 -6.14
CA PHE A 142 -1.04 -4.85 -6.39
C PHE A 142 -0.68 -4.34 -7.80
N LEU A 143 -0.25 -5.21 -8.71
CA LEU A 143 -0.10 -4.87 -10.12
C LEU A 143 -1.47 -4.82 -10.81
N GLY A 144 -1.76 -3.71 -11.45
CA GLY A 144 -2.93 -3.58 -12.31
C GLY A 144 -2.71 -4.25 -13.67
N HIS A 145 -3.80 -4.62 -14.37
CA HIS A 145 -3.74 -5.23 -15.71
C HIS A 145 -2.96 -4.35 -16.70
N ASP A 146 -3.16 -3.05 -16.66
CA ASP A 146 -2.51 -2.09 -17.54
C ASP A 146 -1.01 -1.87 -17.22
N GLU A 147 -0.53 -2.34 -16.08
CA GLU A 147 0.90 -2.39 -15.74
C GLU A 147 1.56 -3.70 -16.19
N ALA A 148 0.77 -4.79 -16.21
CA ALA A 148 1.23 -6.09 -16.69
C ALA A 148 1.31 -6.15 -18.22
N ASP A 149 0.38 -5.49 -18.91
CA ASP A 149 0.31 -5.46 -20.39
C ASP A 149 1.46 -4.65 -21.03
N GLY A 150 2.10 -3.76 -20.27
CA GLY A 150 3.31 -3.04 -20.69
C GLY A 150 4.60 -3.86 -20.57
N HIS A 151 4.52 -5.19 -20.70
CA HIS A 151 5.66 -6.09 -20.60
C HIS A 151 6.65 -5.85 -21.75
N ASP A 152 7.65 -5.03 -21.49
CA ASP A 152 8.83 -4.89 -22.33
C ASP A 152 9.98 -5.65 -21.68
N GLU A 153 10.27 -6.86 -22.17
CA GLU A 153 11.37 -7.70 -21.69
C GLU A 153 12.74 -7.03 -21.78
N THR A 154 12.84 -6.00 -22.59
CA THR A 154 14.08 -5.23 -22.79
C THR A 154 14.20 -4.06 -21.82
N ASN A 155 13.11 -3.68 -21.13
CA ASN A 155 13.08 -2.59 -20.18
C ASN A 155 13.25 -3.10 -18.73
N PRO A 156 14.43 -2.91 -18.11
CA PRO A 156 14.66 -3.34 -16.72
C PRO A 156 13.79 -2.63 -15.70
N ARG A 157 13.05 -1.58 -16.11
CA ARG A 157 12.05 -0.87 -15.30
C ARG A 157 10.63 -1.34 -15.58
N SER A 158 10.43 -2.37 -16.43
CA SER A 158 9.12 -2.99 -16.58
C SER A 158 8.60 -3.41 -15.21
N LYS A 159 7.43 -2.91 -14.83
CA LYS A 159 6.82 -3.18 -13.52
C LYS A 159 6.58 -4.67 -13.30
N ALA A 160 6.23 -5.41 -14.37
CA ALA A 160 6.06 -6.85 -14.30
C ALA A 160 7.39 -7.56 -14.01
N LEU A 161 8.47 -7.19 -14.70
CA LEU A 161 9.80 -7.76 -14.46
C LEU A 161 10.31 -7.40 -13.06
N ALA A 162 10.12 -6.16 -12.64
CA ALA A 162 10.50 -5.68 -11.32
C ALA A 162 9.74 -6.39 -10.18
N ALA A 163 8.51 -6.87 -10.42
CA ALA A 163 7.73 -7.60 -9.44
C ALA A 163 8.28 -9.00 -9.12
N TYR A 164 9.08 -9.57 -10.03
CA TYR A 164 9.68 -10.90 -9.83
C TYR A 164 11.18 -10.84 -9.45
N GLY A 165 11.81 -9.68 -9.58
CA GLY A 165 13.23 -9.49 -9.29
C GLY A 165 14.17 -10.17 -10.32
N PRO A 166 15.47 -9.85 -10.28
CA PRO A 166 16.43 -10.31 -11.28
C PRO A 166 16.78 -11.80 -11.20
N ALA A 167 16.44 -12.47 -10.12
CA ALA A 167 16.78 -13.87 -9.86
C ALA A 167 15.65 -14.85 -10.23
N LYS A 168 14.59 -14.40 -10.86
CA LYS A 168 13.37 -15.15 -11.18
C LYS A 168 12.89 -14.81 -12.56
#